data_ca8b9401fd5a3134c4313090faa01f4d
#
_entry.id   ca8b9401fd5a3134c4313090faa01f4d
#
_cell.length_a   1.000
_cell.length_b   1.000
_cell.length_c   1.000
_cell.angle_alpha   90.00
_cell.angle_beta   90.00
_cell.angle_gamma   90.00
#
_symmetry.space_group_name_H-M   'P 1'
#
loop_
_entity.id
_entity.type
_entity.pdbx_description
1 polymer ?
#
loop_
_entity_poly.entity_id
_entity_poly.type
_entity_poly.pdbx_seq_one_letter_code
_entity_poly.pdbx_strand_id
1 'polypeptide(L)'
;MAPIDPASLVLVTGGNGFIAAHCIATLLRSNYRVRATVRSSQKAYDTRNALALAGVQNLSHLELVVVPDPTDLQAFSATLQGCQSVLHLASAFNYDAVPGEFEEKLMIPAVRGTQVVCEAAKQHSTIRRVVIMSSFASVYDASLGLQPGSVYTEKDWCPLTYEDGVNAAAVPVAYRASKVVAERAAWDYVRDNSVQYQLVTLCPGMVFGQMIHPVSSLSQLNASNQIVWQVLSAGNEGEIPPTKAPVWIDVEDLSETSLKALTFSGTGHERFLVTQGSYDTQEIADVVRSRLPDRQRVPVGEPGKRIADTHYSCDSSKVQQMLGVKFRGLEQSIIPLAEQLYDMEGR
;
A
#
# COMPACT_ATOMS: atom_id res chain seq x y z
N MET A 1 17.85 -13.33 -12.68
CA MET A 1 16.87 -13.61 -13.74
C MET A 1 16.79 -12.40 -14.67
N ALA A 2 16.41 -12.58 -15.96
CA ALA A 2 16.14 -11.42 -16.80
C ALA A 2 14.92 -10.64 -16.26
N PRO A 3 14.88 -9.31 -16.40
CA PRO A 3 13.69 -8.51 -16.12
C PRO A 3 12.51 -9.02 -16.96
N ILE A 4 11.29 -8.79 -16.49
CA ILE A 4 10.10 -9.08 -17.31
C ILE A 4 10.06 -8.10 -18.47
N ASP A 5 9.77 -8.61 -19.67
CA ASP A 5 9.71 -7.79 -20.89
C ASP A 5 8.49 -6.87 -20.88
N PRO A 6 8.57 -5.67 -21.47
CA PRO A 6 7.39 -4.90 -21.86
C PRO A 6 6.42 -5.80 -22.66
N ALA A 7 5.12 -5.60 -22.52
CA ALA A 7 4.05 -6.45 -23.03
C ALA A 7 3.81 -7.78 -22.28
N SER A 8 4.61 -8.11 -21.26
CA SER A 8 4.29 -9.23 -20.35
C SER A 8 2.95 -9.00 -19.64
N LEU A 9 2.28 -10.11 -19.33
CA LEU A 9 1.05 -10.07 -18.52
C LEU A 9 1.41 -10.12 -17.04
N VAL A 10 0.99 -9.10 -16.29
CA VAL A 10 1.17 -8.95 -14.85
C VAL A 10 -0.17 -9.17 -14.15
N LEU A 11 -0.22 -10.09 -13.18
CA LEU A 11 -1.37 -10.17 -12.29
C LEU A 11 -1.27 -9.13 -11.19
N VAL A 12 -2.32 -8.32 -11.01
CA VAL A 12 -2.47 -7.37 -9.88
C VAL A 12 -3.65 -7.81 -9.04
N THR A 13 -3.46 -8.09 -7.76
CA THR A 13 -4.57 -8.47 -6.88
C THR A 13 -5.18 -7.25 -6.19
N GLY A 14 -6.49 -7.32 -5.91
CA GLY A 14 -7.20 -6.22 -5.26
C GLY A 14 -7.34 -4.96 -6.13
N GLY A 15 -7.59 -5.15 -7.44
CA GLY A 15 -7.54 -4.12 -8.47
C GLY A 15 -8.43 -2.88 -8.25
N ASN A 16 -9.43 -2.96 -7.38
CA ASN A 16 -10.29 -1.82 -7.01
C ASN A 16 -9.76 -0.97 -5.84
N GLY A 17 -8.58 -1.29 -5.30
CA GLY A 17 -7.97 -0.58 -4.18
C GLY A 17 -7.19 0.67 -4.60
N PHE A 18 -6.94 1.57 -3.63
CA PHE A 18 -6.23 2.83 -3.83
C PHE A 18 -4.85 2.63 -4.50
N ILE A 19 -3.96 1.86 -3.87
CA ILE A 19 -2.61 1.59 -4.40
C ILE A 19 -2.68 0.81 -5.72
N ALA A 20 -3.63 -0.14 -5.81
CA ALA A 20 -3.77 -0.99 -7.00
C ALA A 20 -4.14 -0.20 -8.25
N ALA A 21 -5.01 0.80 -8.14
CA ALA A 21 -5.38 1.65 -9.26
C ALA A 21 -4.16 2.39 -9.84
N HIS A 22 -3.30 2.94 -8.99
CA HIS A 22 -2.04 3.58 -9.43
C HIS A 22 -1.06 2.58 -10.03
N CYS A 23 -0.89 1.40 -9.43
CA CYS A 23 -0.05 0.36 -9.98
C CYS A 23 -0.54 -0.11 -11.37
N ILE A 24 -1.86 -0.29 -11.54
CA ILE A 24 -2.47 -0.61 -12.84
C ILE A 24 -2.18 0.49 -13.85
N ALA A 25 -2.40 1.76 -13.49
CA ALA A 25 -2.14 2.91 -14.36
C ALA A 25 -0.66 2.98 -14.78
N THR A 26 0.27 2.79 -13.84
CA THR A 26 1.71 2.79 -14.09
C THR A 26 2.14 1.64 -15.00
N LEU A 27 1.62 0.43 -14.78
CA LEU A 27 1.89 -0.72 -15.65
C LEU A 27 1.37 -0.51 -17.07
N LEU A 28 0.14 -0.03 -17.23
CA LEU A 28 -0.47 0.25 -18.53
C LEU A 28 0.29 1.34 -19.29
N ARG A 29 0.71 2.42 -18.61
CA ARG A 29 1.55 3.51 -19.17
C ARG A 29 2.89 2.98 -19.66
N SER A 30 3.42 1.95 -18.99
CA SER A 30 4.68 1.28 -19.33
C SER A 30 4.51 0.10 -20.31
N ASN A 31 3.36 0.02 -21.00
CA ASN A 31 3.01 -0.96 -22.02
C ASN A 31 2.93 -2.41 -21.55
N TYR A 32 2.75 -2.66 -20.25
CA TYR A 32 2.42 -4.00 -19.75
C TYR A 32 0.95 -4.32 -19.97
N ARG A 33 0.66 -5.60 -20.14
CA ARG A 33 -0.70 -6.13 -20.05
C ARG A 33 -0.99 -6.42 -18.59
N VAL A 34 -2.18 -6.05 -18.12
CA VAL A 34 -2.57 -6.21 -16.73
C VAL A 34 -3.82 -7.08 -16.64
N ARG A 35 -3.75 -8.12 -15.84
CA ARG A 35 -4.92 -8.84 -15.33
C ARG A 35 -5.09 -8.43 -13.88
N ALA A 36 -6.25 -7.83 -13.51
CA ALA A 36 -6.48 -7.42 -12.14
C ALA A 36 -7.66 -8.17 -11.53
N THR A 37 -7.49 -8.69 -10.30
CA THR A 37 -8.57 -9.39 -9.61
C THR A 37 -9.43 -8.42 -8.81
N VAL A 38 -10.73 -8.66 -8.84
CA VAL A 38 -11.76 -7.96 -8.04
C VAL A 38 -12.75 -8.97 -7.47
N ARG A 39 -13.51 -8.59 -6.43
CA ARG A 39 -14.42 -9.53 -5.75
C ARG A 39 -15.78 -9.70 -6.43
N SER A 40 -16.17 -8.81 -7.34
CA SER A 40 -17.45 -8.89 -8.05
C SER A 40 -17.41 -8.18 -9.39
N SER A 41 -18.37 -8.49 -10.27
CA SER A 41 -18.54 -7.83 -11.57
C SER A 41 -18.83 -6.34 -11.43
N GLN A 42 -19.57 -5.92 -10.37
CA GLN A 42 -19.80 -4.51 -10.10
C GLN A 42 -18.48 -3.78 -9.80
N LYS A 43 -17.60 -4.39 -8.96
CA LYS A 43 -16.27 -3.82 -8.69
C LYS A 43 -15.40 -3.75 -9.95
N ALA A 44 -15.53 -4.71 -10.87
CA ALA A 44 -14.83 -4.66 -12.16
C ALA A 44 -15.30 -3.44 -12.99
N TYR A 45 -16.60 -3.27 -13.10
CA TYR A 45 -17.20 -2.13 -13.82
C TYR A 45 -16.77 -0.79 -13.20
N ASP A 46 -16.92 -0.63 -11.89
CA ASP A 46 -16.57 0.59 -11.16
C ASP A 46 -15.07 0.92 -11.32
N THR A 47 -14.20 -0.10 -11.23
CA THR A 47 -12.74 0.07 -11.39
C THR A 47 -12.39 0.56 -12.79
N ARG A 48 -12.94 -0.05 -13.83
CA ARG A 48 -12.68 0.37 -15.21
C ARG A 48 -13.14 1.80 -15.47
N ASN A 49 -14.34 2.15 -14.96
CA ASN A 49 -14.88 3.49 -15.11
C ASN A 49 -14.04 4.55 -14.36
N ALA A 50 -13.62 4.27 -13.13
CA ALA A 50 -12.80 5.20 -12.36
C ALA A 50 -11.45 5.45 -13.05
N LEU A 51 -10.79 4.41 -13.56
CA LEU A 51 -9.54 4.55 -14.31
C LEU A 51 -9.73 5.33 -15.61
N ALA A 52 -10.85 5.11 -16.32
CA ALA A 52 -11.18 5.87 -17.52
C ALA A 52 -11.42 7.36 -17.22
N LEU A 53 -12.17 7.68 -16.16
CA LEU A 53 -12.42 9.04 -15.71
C LEU A 53 -11.13 9.75 -15.26
N ALA A 54 -10.19 9.02 -14.68
CA ALA A 54 -8.88 9.52 -14.33
C ALA A 54 -7.93 9.68 -15.54
N GLY A 55 -8.40 9.39 -16.77
CA GLY A 55 -7.61 9.55 -17.98
C GLY A 55 -6.53 8.49 -18.20
N VAL A 56 -6.64 7.32 -17.52
CA VAL A 56 -5.68 6.23 -17.69
C VAL A 56 -5.72 5.68 -19.11
N GLN A 57 -4.57 5.69 -19.77
CA GLN A 57 -4.41 5.22 -21.14
C GLN A 57 -4.28 3.70 -21.23
N ASN A 58 -4.43 3.14 -22.44
CA ASN A 58 -4.21 1.72 -22.74
C ASN A 58 -5.13 0.76 -21.96
N LEU A 59 -6.35 1.17 -21.62
CA LEU A 59 -7.32 0.34 -20.91
C LEU A 59 -7.72 -0.94 -21.68
N SER A 60 -7.45 -1.03 -22.99
CA SER A 60 -7.58 -2.26 -23.78
C SER A 60 -6.63 -3.37 -23.32
N HIS A 61 -5.53 -3.02 -22.66
CA HIS A 61 -4.57 -3.95 -22.06
C HIS A 61 -4.93 -4.38 -20.64
N LEU A 62 -6.05 -3.89 -20.08
CA LEU A 62 -6.56 -4.26 -18.77
C LEU A 62 -7.65 -5.34 -18.88
N GLU A 63 -7.41 -6.47 -18.27
CA GLU A 63 -8.39 -7.54 -18.03
C GLU A 63 -8.78 -7.50 -16.54
N LEU A 64 -10.09 -7.45 -16.24
CA LEU A 64 -10.60 -7.51 -14.87
C LEU A 64 -11.28 -8.87 -14.66
N VAL A 65 -10.80 -9.64 -13.69
CA VAL A 65 -11.25 -11.00 -13.41
C VAL A 65 -11.88 -11.05 -12.01
N VAL A 66 -13.04 -11.71 -11.91
CA VAL A 66 -13.73 -11.86 -10.63
C VAL A 66 -13.19 -13.07 -9.88
N VAL A 67 -12.63 -12.80 -8.69
CA VAL A 67 -12.21 -13.80 -7.70
C VAL A 67 -12.89 -13.43 -6.38
N PRO A 68 -14.04 -14.04 -6.07
CA PRO A 68 -14.82 -13.69 -4.88
C PRO A 68 -14.09 -13.98 -3.57
N ASP A 69 -13.40 -15.12 -3.52
CA ASP A 69 -12.58 -15.55 -2.39
C ASP A 69 -11.10 -15.60 -2.78
N PRO A 70 -10.26 -14.67 -2.29
CA PRO A 70 -8.83 -14.66 -2.57
C PRO A 70 -8.06 -15.80 -1.89
N THR A 71 -8.71 -16.58 -1.02
CA THR A 71 -8.11 -17.74 -0.33
C THR A 71 -8.35 -19.07 -1.08
N ASP A 72 -9.17 -19.05 -2.14
CA ASP A 72 -9.37 -20.20 -3.03
C ASP A 72 -8.17 -20.36 -3.98
N LEU A 73 -7.35 -21.35 -3.70
CA LEU A 73 -6.14 -21.64 -4.49
C LEU A 73 -6.46 -21.96 -5.95
N GLN A 74 -7.52 -22.70 -6.22
CA GLN A 74 -7.86 -23.12 -7.59
C GLN A 74 -8.34 -21.92 -8.42
N ALA A 75 -9.25 -21.12 -7.87
CA ALA A 75 -9.74 -19.92 -8.52
C ALA A 75 -8.59 -18.92 -8.75
N PHE A 76 -7.71 -18.74 -7.76
CA PHE A 76 -6.57 -17.85 -7.87
C PHE A 76 -5.55 -18.36 -8.89
N SER A 77 -5.18 -19.64 -8.86
CA SER A 77 -4.24 -20.26 -9.80
C SER A 77 -4.69 -20.09 -11.26
N ALA A 78 -5.99 -20.20 -11.53
CA ALA A 78 -6.53 -19.96 -12.88
C ALA A 78 -6.23 -18.56 -13.41
N THR A 79 -6.15 -17.55 -12.52
CA THR A 79 -5.82 -16.16 -12.90
C THR A 79 -4.37 -15.97 -13.33
N LEU A 80 -3.47 -16.89 -12.97
CA LEU A 80 -2.06 -16.82 -13.30
C LEU A 80 -1.71 -17.35 -14.69
N GLN A 81 -2.67 -17.96 -15.39
CA GLN A 81 -2.41 -18.50 -16.71
C GLN A 81 -1.91 -17.42 -17.67
N GLY A 82 -0.71 -17.64 -18.24
CA GLY A 82 -0.03 -16.69 -19.13
C GLY A 82 0.63 -15.50 -18.45
N CYS A 83 0.51 -15.35 -17.13
CA CYS A 83 1.22 -14.30 -16.39
C CYS A 83 2.70 -14.64 -16.24
N GLN A 84 3.53 -13.60 -16.14
CA GLN A 84 4.97 -13.69 -15.89
C GLN A 84 5.36 -13.15 -14.52
N SER A 85 4.48 -12.38 -13.91
CA SER A 85 4.69 -11.82 -12.56
C SER A 85 3.38 -11.54 -11.84
N VAL A 86 3.49 -11.41 -10.53
CA VAL A 86 2.39 -11.08 -9.62
C VAL A 86 2.75 -9.85 -8.81
N LEU A 87 1.84 -8.90 -8.75
CA LEU A 87 1.83 -7.80 -7.80
C LEU A 87 0.65 -8.01 -6.83
N HIS A 88 0.96 -8.53 -5.64
CA HIS A 88 -0.04 -8.84 -4.63
C HIS A 88 -0.29 -7.64 -3.73
N LEU A 89 -1.40 -6.95 -3.96
CA LEU A 89 -1.84 -5.75 -3.24
C LEU A 89 -3.10 -5.98 -2.41
N ALA A 90 -3.80 -7.10 -2.67
CA ALA A 90 -4.97 -7.47 -1.87
C ALA A 90 -4.56 -7.71 -0.42
N SER A 91 -5.23 -7.06 0.50
CA SER A 91 -5.09 -7.29 1.93
C SER A 91 -6.47 -7.31 2.57
N ALA A 92 -6.67 -8.21 3.52
CA ALA A 92 -7.85 -8.16 4.37
C ALA A 92 -7.68 -6.97 5.32
N PHE A 93 -8.33 -5.88 4.97
CA PHE A 93 -8.34 -4.67 5.77
C PHE A 93 -9.78 -4.42 6.22
N ASN A 94 -10.04 -4.64 7.51
CA ASN A 94 -11.36 -4.46 8.07
C ASN A 94 -11.25 -3.74 9.41
N TYR A 95 -11.46 -2.43 9.40
CA TYR A 95 -11.46 -1.63 10.61
C TYR A 95 -12.74 -1.80 11.47
N ASP A 96 -13.79 -2.40 10.92
CA ASP A 96 -15.05 -2.64 11.63
C ASP A 96 -15.00 -3.94 12.45
N ALA A 97 -13.90 -4.70 12.33
CA ALA A 97 -13.70 -5.90 13.14
C ALA A 97 -13.50 -5.51 14.61
N VAL A 98 -14.10 -6.30 15.50
CA VAL A 98 -14.02 -6.09 16.96
C VAL A 98 -13.26 -7.26 17.64
N PRO A 99 -12.78 -7.08 18.87
CA PRO A 99 -12.17 -8.17 19.64
C PRO A 99 -13.02 -9.45 19.62
N GLY A 100 -12.37 -10.58 19.35
CA GLY A 100 -13.02 -11.87 19.13
C GLY A 100 -13.32 -12.21 17.66
N GLU A 101 -13.26 -11.25 16.76
CA GLU A 101 -13.46 -11.46 15.32
C GLU A 101 -12.16 -11.36 14.51
N PHE A 102 -11.05 -10.96 15.14
CA PHE A 102 -9.80 -10.64 14.42
C PHE A 102 -9.21 -11.86 13.71
N GLU A 103 -9.38 -13.04 14.25
CA GLU A 103 -8.89 -14.26 13.60
C GLU A 103 -9.54 -14.44 12.23
N GLU A 104 -10.88 -14.44 12.18
CA GLU A 104 -11.63 -14.68 10.93
C GLU A 104 -11.56 -13.50 9.96
N LYS A 105 -11.60 -12.26 10.47
CA LYS A 105 -11.73 -11.07 9.63
C LYS A 105 -10.39 -10.45 9.20
N LEU A 106 -9.29 -10.73 9.92
CA LEU A 106 -7.97 -10.15 9.64
C LEU A 106 -6.87 -11.20 9.48
N MET A 107 -6.68 -12.09 10.50
CA MET A 107 -5.51 -12.96 10.57
C MET A 107 -5.54 -14.05 9.48
N ILE A 108 -6.60 -14.86 9.45
CA ILE A 108 -6.75 -15.93 8.46
C ILE A 108 -6.70 -15.39 7.02
N PRO A 109 -7.50 -14.36 6.64
CA PRO A 109 -7.46 -13.86 5.28
C PRO A 109 -6.10 -13.27 4.87
N ALA A 110 -5.37 -12.62 5.79
CA ALA A 110 -4.06 -12.06 5.49
C ALA A 110 -3.02 -13.15 5.25
N VAL A 111 -2.94 -14.14 6.14
CA VAL A 111 -1.97 -15.24 6.04
C VAL A 111 -2.32 -16.15 4.87
N ARG A 112 -3.57 -16.63 4.80
CA ARG A 112 -3.98 -17.57 3.76
C ARG A 112 -3.94 -16.94 2.37
N GLY A 113 -4.38 -15.68 2.23
CA GLY A 113 -4.29 -14.95 0.96
C GLY A 113 -2.84 -14.87 0.45
N THR A 114 -1.89 -14.58 1.33
CA THR A 114 -0.46 -14.53 0.99
C THR A 114 0.09 -15.92 0.61
N GLN A 115 -0.27 -16.96 1.37
CA GLN A 115 0.13 -18.34 1.07
C GLN A 115 -0.40 -18.81 -0.30
N VAL A 116 -1.67 -18.53 -0.60
CA VAL A 116 -2.29 -18.87 -1.89
C VAL A 116 -1.52 -18.25 -3.06
N VAL A 117 -1.09 -17.00 -2.93
CA VAL A 117 -0.27 -16.34 -3.97
C VAL A 117 1.05 -17.08 -4.18
N CYS A 118 1.75 -17.44 -3.10
CA CYS A 118 3.03 -18.15 -3.17
C CYS A 118 2.86 -19.57 -3.74
N GLU A 119 1.84 -20.29 -3.29
CA GLU A 119 1.51 -21.65 -3.75
C GLU A 119 1.14 -21.65 -5.25
N ALA A 120 0.24 -20.78 -5.66
CA ALA A 120 -0.18 -20.67 -7.05
C ALA A 120 0.98 -20.24 -7.95
N ALA A 121 1.78 -19.26 -7.54
CA ALA A 121 2.95 -18.84 -8.30
C ALA A 121 3.95 -19.99 -8.53
N LYS A 122 4.15 -20.86 -7.54
CA LYS A 122 5.01 -22.04 -7.68
C LYS A 122 4.47 -23.05 -8.71
N GLN A 123 3.14 -23.16 -8.86
CA GLN A 123 2.51 -24.07 -9.85
C GLN A 123 2.68 -23.58 -11.29
N HIS A 124 3.00 -22.30 -11.52
CA HIS A 124 3.12 -21.71 -12.86
C HIS A 124 4.57 -21.38 -13.18
N SER A 125 5.21 -22.23 -14.00
CA SER A 125 6.65 -22.09 -14.37
C SER A 125 6.96 -20.80 -15.14
N THR A 126 5.97 -20.09 -15.66
CA THR A 126 6.13 -18.77 -16.32
C THR A 126 6.33 -17.63 -15.33
N ILE A 127 5.91 -17.79 -14.07
CA ILE A 127 6.07 -16.75 -13.04
C ILE A 127 7.55 -16.61 -12.66
N ARG A 128 8.07 -15.42 -12.83
CA ARG A 128 9.47 -15.05 -12.54
C ARG A 128 9.59 -14.16 -11.32
N ARG A 129 8.54 -13.39 -11.00
CA ARG A 129 8.56 -12.41 -9.93
C ARG A 129 7.22 -12.40 -9.19
N VAL A 130 7.31 -12.41 -7.87
CA VAL A 130 6.18 -12.15 -6.96
C VAL A 130 6.54 -10.96 -6.10
N VAL A 131 5.81 -9.85 -6.24
CA VAL A 131 5.96 -8.65 -5.41
C VAL A 131 4.77 -8.59 -4.47
N ILE A 132 5.01 -8.54 -3.17
CA ILE A 132 3.97 -8.46 -2.13
C ILE A 132 4.02 -7.09 -1.46
N MET A 133 2.88 -6.40 -1.44
CA MET A 133 2.71 -5.18 -0.68
C MET A 133 2.48 -5.51 0.80
N SER A 134 3.55 -5.46 1.56
CA SER A 134 3.52 -5.53 3.01
C SER A 134 3.16 -4.16 3.61
N SER A 135 3.80 -3.76 4.70
CA SER A 135 3.55 -2.48 5.36
C SER A 135 4.70 -2.15 6.31
N PHE A 136 4.92 -0.88 6.61
CA PHE A 136 5.74 -0.46 7.74
C PHE A 136 5.24 -1.07 9.07
N ALA A 137 3.95 -1.41 9.15
CA ALA A 137 3.35 -2.14 10.27
C ALA A 137 4.02 -3.50 10.54
N SER A 138 4.70 -4.11 9.55
CA SER A 138 5.48 -5.34 9.71
C SER A 138 6.95 -5.08 10.11
N VAL A 139 7.35 -3.83 10.21
CA VAL A 139 8.73 -3.40 10.50
C VAL A 139 8.88 -2.93 11.94
N TYR A 140 8.08 -1.95 12.36
CA TYR A 140 8.29 -1.24 13.62
C TYR A 140 7.64 -1.92 14.83
N ASP A 141 8.28 -1.76 15.99
CA ASP A 141 7.72 -2.18 17.29
C ASP A 141 7.05 -1.00 17.99
N ALA A 142 5.72 -0.99 17.92
CA ALA A 142 4.93 0.08 18.54
C ALA A 142 4.95 0.05 20.08
N SER A 143 5.35 -1.05 20.71
CA SER A 143 5.43 -1.15 22.18
C SER A 143 6.57 -0.30 22.75
N LEU A 144 7.57 0.00 21.93
CA LEU A 144 8.72 0.81 22.31
C LEU A 144 8.44 2.33 22.28
N GLY A 145 7.23 2.73 21.87
CA GLY A 145 6.84 4.15 21.82
C GLY A 145 7.54 4.93 20.70
N LEU A 146 7.85 6.18 20.99
CA LEU A 146 8.31 7.13 19.96
C LEU A 146 9.78 6.98 19.56
N GLN A 147 10.62 6.44 20.40
CA GLN A 147 12.03 6.11 20.17
C GLN A 147 12.83 7.21 19.44
N PRO A 148 12.98 8.44 19.99
CA PRO A 148 13.77 9.48 19.35
C PRO A 148 15.19 9.02 19.05
N GLY A 149 15.66 9.30 17.83
CA GLY A 149 17.01 8.91 17.37
C GLY A 149 17.15 7.46 16.88
N SER A 150 16.13 6.61 17.04
CA SER A 150 16.12 5.27 16.42
C SER A 150 15.83 5.36 14.93
N VAL A 151 16.46 4.46 14.15
CA VAL A 151 16.30 4.38 12.69
C VAL A 151 15.86 2.97 12.30
N TYR A 152 14.63 2.84 11.79
CA TYR A 152 14.14 1.58 11.23
C TYR A 152 14.63 1.37 9.80
N THR A 153 14.92 0.13 9.47
CA THR A 153 15.38 -0.34 8.16
C THR A 153 14.53 -1.53 7.68
N GLU A 154 14.78 -2.02 6.49
CA GLU A 154 14.16 -3.26 6.00
C GLU A 154 14.59 -4.52 6.78
N LYS A 155 15.57 -4.44 7.67
CA LYS A 155 16.02 -5.56 8.50
C LYS A 155 15.18 -5.76 9.76
N ASP A 156 14.49 -4.71 10.17
CA ASP A 156 13.69 -4.72 11.39
C ASP A 156 12.34 -5.42 11.16
N TRP A 157 11.87 -6.10 12.21
CA TRP A 157 10.61 -6.83 12.19
C TRP A 157 9.76 -6.50 13.41
N CYS A 158 8.50 -6.20 13.17
CA CYS A 158 7.51 -6.12 14.23
C CYS A 158 7.49 -7.44 15.02
N PRO A 159 7.56 -7.42 16.36
CA PRO A 159 7.66 -8.63 17.18
C PRO A 159 6.34 -9.38 17.33
N LEU A 160 5.19 -8.79 16.92
CA LEU A 160 3.89 -9.38 17.11
C LEU A 160 3.75 -10.74 16.41
N THR A 161 3.09 -11.66 17.10
CA THR A 161 2.79 -13.02 16.64
C THR A 161 1.35 -13.13 16.14
N TYR A 162 1.01 -14.30 15.59
CA TYR A 162 -0.38 -14.63 15.23
C TYR A 162 -1.32 -14.55 16.45
N GLU A 163 -0.86 -15.07 17.56
CA GLU A 163 -1.61 -15.11 18.82
C GLU A 163 -1.87 -13.71 19.39
N ASP A 164 -0.86 -12.81 19.28
CA ASP A 164 -1.03 -11.40 19.63
C ASP A 164 -2.11 -10.71 18.77
N GLY A 165 -2.21 -11.10 17.51
CA GLY A 165 -3.23 -10.60 16.60
C GLY A 165 -4.63 -11.08 16.93
N VAL A 166 -4.78 -12.38 17.21
CA VAL A 166 -6.07 -13.00 17.61
C VAL A 166 -6.57 -12.40 18.92
N ASN A 167 -5.69 -12.26 19.91
CA ASN A 167 -6.03 -11.79 21.27
C ASN A 167 -5.92 -10.27 21.43
N ALA A 168 -5.75 -9.52 20.35
CA ALA A 168 -5.56 -8.08 20.43
C ALA A 168 -6.76 -7.37 21.07
N ALA A 169 -6.48 -6.35 21.90
CA ALA A 169 -7.52 -5.53 22.50
C ALA A 169 -8.08 -4.46 21.53
N ALA A 170 -7.39 -4.21 20.41
CA ALA A 170 -7.76 -3.16 19.46
C ALA A 170 -7.29 -3.47 18.03
N VAL A 171 -8.06 -3.01 17.03
CA VAL A 171 -7.81 -3.20 15.60
C VAL A 171 -6.37 -2.84 15.18
N PRO A 172 -5.74 -1.73 15.64
CA PRO A 172 -4.39 -1.40 15.20
C PRO A 172 -3.33 -2.45 15.58
N VAL A 173 -3.51 -3.17 16.70
CA VAL A 173 -2.62 -4.26 17.12
C VAL A 173 -2.85 -5.48 16.22
N ALA A 174 -4.11 -5.91 16.07
CA ALA A 174 -4.48 -7.01 15.18
C ALA A 174 -4.01 -6.78 13.74
N TYR A 175 -4.15 -5.55 13.24
CA TYR A 175 -3.68 -5.18 11.90
C TYR A 175 -2.15 -5.32 11.78
N ARG A 176 -1.36 -4.79 12.73
CA ARG A 176 0.11 -4.95 12.68
C ARG A 176 0.50 -6.43 12.72
N ALA A 177 -0.11 -7.21 13.61
CA ALA A 177 0.10 -8.64 13.69
C ALA A 177 -0.23 -9.32 12.35
N SER A 178 -1.39 -9.01 11.75
CA SER A 178 -1.79 -9.61 10.46
C SER A 178 -0.79 -9.31 9.34
N LYS A 179 -0.21 -8.09 9.32
CA LYS A 179 0.77 -7.69 8.30
C LYS A 179 2.10 -8.41 8.49
N VAL A 180 2.63 -8.48 9.72
CA VAL A 180 3.91 -9.14 9.96
C VAL A 180 3.83 -10.65 9.76
N VAL A 181 2.75 -11.31 10.22
CA VAL A 181 2.64 -12.78 10.06
C VAL A 181 2.36 -13.18 8.61
N ALA A 182 1.59 -12.37 7.87
CA ALA A 182 1.39 -12.60 6.43
C ALA A 182 2.70 -12.43 5.64
N GLU A 183 3.50 -11.40 5.94
CA GLU A 183 4.80 -11.23 5.30
C GLU A 183 5.76 -12.37 5.65
N ARG A 184 5.84 -12.77 6.93
CA ARG A 184 6.65 -13.92 7.36
C ARG A 184 6.23 -15.20 6.65
N ALA A 185 4.92 -15.44 6.48
CA ALA A 185 4.43 -16.61 5.76
C ALA A 185 4.93 -16.68 4.31
N ALA A 186 5.09 -15.56 3.61
CA ALA A 186 5.70 -15.53 2.27
C ALA A 186 7.20 -15.85 2.31
N TRP A 187 7.94 -15.29 3.28
CA TRP A 187 9.36 -15.56 3.45
C TRP A 187 9.64 -17.02 3.86
N ASP A 188 8.83 -17.56 4.77
CA ASP A 188 8.91 -18.98 5.18
C ASP A 188 8.60 -19.88 3.99
N TYR A 189 7.58 -19.53 3.20
CA TYR A 189 7.24 -20.32 2.01
C TYR A 189 8.40 -20.44 1.02
N VAL A 190 9.09 -19.34 0.69
CA VAL A 190 10.20 -19.39 -0.26
C VAL A 190 11.46 -20.01 0.32
N ARG A 191 11.66 -19.96 1.64
CA ARG A 191 12.74 -20.64 2.34
C ARG A 191 12.54 -22.16 2.33
N ASP A 192 11.30 -22.62 2.59
CA ASP A 192 11.00 -24.04 2.82
C ASP A 192 10.65 -24.76 1.51
N ASN A 193 10.50 -24.04 0.41
CA ASN A 193 10.15 -24.59 -0.90
C ASN A 193 11.13 -24.15 -1.98
N SER A 194 11.47 -25.07 -2.89
CA SER A 194 12.17 -24.71 -4.12
C SER A 194 11.20 -23.98 -5.05
N VAL A 195 11.32 -22.66 -5.17
CA VAL A 195 10.51 -21.83 -6.05
C VAL A 195 11.33 -21.33 -7.25
N GLN A 196 10.68 -21.18 -8.41
CA GLN A 196 11.31 -20.67 -9.62
C GLN A 196 11.21 -19.13 -9.76
N TYR A 197 10.52 -18.46 -8.86
CA TYR A 197 10.34 -17.01 -8.86
C TYR A 197 11.17 -16.34 -7.77
N GLN A 198 11.38 -15.05 -7.92
CA GLN A 198 11.96 -14.21 -6.87
C GLN A 198 10.83 -13.51 -6.10
N LEU A 199 10.90 -13.55 -4.77
CA LEU A 199 10.02 -12.81 -3.88
C LEU A 199 10.61 -11.43 -3.61
N VAL A 200 9.78 -10.38 -3.73
CA VAL A 200 10.09 -9.04 -3.25
C VAL A 200 8.95 -8.59 -2.33
N THR A 201 9.29 -8.11 -1.13
CA THR A 201 8.31 -7.48 -0.24
C THR A 201 8.58 -5.99 -0.13
N LEU A 202 7.51 -5.18 -0.27
CA LEU A 202 7.55 -3.73 -0.13
C LEU A 202 6.83 -3.34 1.14
N CYS A 203 7.51 -2.62 2.04
CA CYS A 203 6.98 -2.19 3.34
C CYS A 203 6.78 -0.67 3.35
N PRO A 204 5.68 -0.15 2.75
CA PRO A 204 5.42 1.29 2.71
C PRO A 204 4.97 1.83 4.06
N GLY A 205 5.27 3.12 4.31
CA GLY A 205 4.66 3.92 5.35
C GLY A 205 3.20 4.26 5.04
N MET A 206 2.69 5.35 5.62
CA MET A 206 1.39 5.91 5.25
C MET A 206 1.43 6.34 3.78
N VAL A 207 0.43 5.94 3.00
CA VAL A 207 0.43 6.20 1.55
C VAL A 207 -0.54 7.33 1.26
N PHE A 208 -0.02 8.50 0.90
CA PHE A 208 -0.82 9.67 0.53
C PHE A 208 -0.86 9.87 -0.98
N GLY A 209 -1.85 10.61 -1.46
CA GLY A 209 -1.95 11.06 -2.84
C GLY A 209 -3.37 11.02 -3.39
N GLN A 210 -3.54 11.58 -4.59
CA GLN A 210 -4.82 11.64 -5.29
C GLN A 210 -5.41 10.24 -5.51
N MET A 211 -6.72 10.17 -5.54
CA MET A 211 -7.46 8.94 -5.76
C MET A 211 -7.89 8.80 -7.22
N ILE A 212 -7.53 7.68 -7.82
CA ILE A 212 -7.99 7.28 -9.16
C ILE A 212 -8.78 5.96 -9.14
N HIS A 213 -9.04 5.43 -7.95
CA HIS A 213 -9.89 4.26 -7.71
C HIS A 213 -11.33 4.69 -7.43
N PRO A 214 -12.30 3.75 -7.44
CA PRO A 214 -13.69 4.08 -7.17
C PRO A 214 -13.89 4.62 -5.74
N VAL A 215 -14.18 5.92 -5.61
CA VAL A 215 -14.55 6.60 -4.36
C VAL A 215 -15.70 7.55 -4.68
N SER A 216 -16.84 7.41 -4.01
CA SER A 216 -18.03 8.22 -4.25
C SER A 216 -18.30 9.26 -3.17
N SER A 217 -17.62 9.18 -2.02
CA SER A 217 -17.83 10.11 -0.90
C SER A 217 -16.61 10.15 0.02
N LEU A 218 -16.49 11.21 0.79
CA LEU A 218 -15.42 11.38 1.80
C LEU A 218 -15.43 10.30 2.91
N SER A 219 -16.57 9.65 3.15
CA SER A 219 -16.66 8.53 4.10
C SER A 219 -16.01 7.24 3.59
N GLN A 220 -15.70 7.17 2.30
CA GLN A 220 -15.06 5.99 1.66
C GLN A 220 -13.56 6.18 1.41
N LEU A 221 -12.97 7.27 1.93
CA LEU A 221 -11.53 7.49 1.82
C LEU A 221 -10.74 6.33 2.43
N ASN A 222 -9.62 5.99 1.80
CA ASN A 222 -8.65 5.09 2.41
C ASN A 222 -8.07 5.72 3.69
N ALA A 223 -7.66 4.88 4.63
CA ALA A 223 -7.28 5.30 5.98
C ALA A 223 -6.22 6.41 6.04
N SER A 224 -5.23 6.39 5.13
CA SER A 224 -4.19 7.42 5.11
C SER A 224 -4.73 8.76 4.57
N ASN A 225 -5.48 8.78 3.48
CA ASN A 225 -6.07 10.02 2.98
C ASN A 225 -7.14 10.58 3.93
N GLN A 226 -7.75 9.73 4.76
CA GLN A 226 -8.63 10.19 5.83
C GLN A 226 -7.89 11.02 6.89
N ILE A 227 -6.62 10.72 7.17
CA ILE A 227 -5.79 11.56 8.06
C ILE A 227 -5.63 12.97 7.47
N VAL A 228 -5.35 13.05 6.16
CA VAL A 228 -5.26 14.35 5.47
C VAL A 228 -6.59 15.09 5.55
N TRP A 229 -7.70 14.39 5.26
CA TRP A 229 -9.03 15.01 5.35
C TRP A 229 -9.38 15.51 6.76
N GLN A 230 -8.99 14.80 7.82
CA GLN A 230 -9.17 15.25 9.19
C GLN A 230 -8.48 16.58 9.47
N VAL A 231 -7.27 16.80 8.91
CA VAL A 231 -6.58 18.09 9.00
C VAL A 231 -7.30 19.17 8.20
N LEU A 232 -7.71 18.87 6.97
CA LEU A 232 -8.32 19.81 6.04
C LEU A 232 -9.70 20.32 6.51
N SER A 233 -10.42 19.50 7.25
CA SER A 233 -11.81 19.77 7.70
C SER A 233 -11.91 20.23 9.16
N ALA A 234 -10.80 20.36 9.89
CA ALA A 234 -10.83 20.69 11.32
C ALA A 234 -11.21 22.15 11.61
N GLY A 235 -11.16 23.03 10.63
CA GLY A 235 -11.46 24.45 10.79
C GLY A 235 -10.30 25.27 11.35
N ASN A 236 -10.33 26.59 11.13
CA ASN A 236 -9.21 27.48 11.53
C ASN A 236 -8.90 27.48 13.03
N GLU A 237 -9.96 27.40 13.85
CA GLU A 237 -9.86 27.36 15.33
C GLU A 237 -9.79 25.92 15.87
N GLY A 238 -9.77 24.92 14.98
CA GLY A 238 -9.69 23.52 15.37
C GLY A 238 -8.30 23.12 15.86
N GLU A 239 -8.24 21.98 16.55
CA GLU A 239 -6.97 21.39 16.98
C GLU A 239 -6.32 20.63 15.83
N ILE A 240 -4.99 20.63 15.78
CA ILE A 240 -4.24 19.74 14.87
C ILE A 240 -4.44 18.30 15.33
N PRO A 241 -5.00 17.42 14.47
CA PRO A 241 -5.15 16.00 14.81
C PRO A 241 -3.80 15.36 15.15
N PRO A 242 -3.74 14.43 16.12
CA PRO A 242 -2.49 13.77 16.48
C PRO A 242 -1.91 12.96 15.30
N THR A 243 -0.61 13.07 15.09
CA THR A 243 0.08 12.28 14.08
C THR A 243 0.12 10.80 14.47
N LYS A 244 -0.28 9.94 13.56
CA LYS A 244 -0.23 8.48 13.71
C LYS A 244 0.73 7.91 12.69
N ALA A 245 1.60 6.96 13.11
CA ALA A 245 2.59 6.31 12.24
C ALA A 245 3.36 7.34 11.36
N PRO A 246 4.35 8.07 11.92
CA PRO A 246 4.92 9.29 11.34
C PRO A 246 5.85 9.09 10.15
N VAL A 247 5.64 8.06 9.34
CA VAL A 247 6.42 7.76 8.12
C VAL A 247 5.49 7.58 6.94
N TRP A 248 5.87 8.08 5.76
CA TRP A 248 4.99 8.15 4.61
C TRP A 248 5.67 7.95 3.27
N ILE A 249 4.87 7.75 2.25
CA ILE A 249 5.25 7.70 0.84
C ILE A 249 4.10 8.22 -0.03
N ASP A 250 4.40 8.80 -1.17
CA ASP A 250 3.40 9.12 -2.19
C ASP A 250 2.96 7.87 -2.95
N VAL A 251 1.67 7.79 -3.30
CA VAL A 251 1.10 6.63 -4.00
C VAL A 251 1.67 6.42 -5.40
N GLU A 252 2.00 7.49 -6.11
CA GLU A 252 2.62 7.36 -7.45
C GLU A 252 4.06 6.87 -7.33
N ASP A 253 4.82 7.36 -6.35
CA ASP A 253 6.17 6.86 -6.07
C ASP A 253 6.16 5.39 -5.65
N LEU A 254 5.16 4.98 -4.85
CA LEU A 254 4.97 3.58 -4.48
C LEU A 254 4.60 2.73 -5.70
N SER A 255 3.79 3.25 -6.63
CA SER A 255 3.43 2.54 -7.86
C SER A 255 4.64 2.37 -8.81
N GLU A 256 5.47 3.40 -8.95
CA GLU A 256 6.74 3.32 -9.70
C GLU A 256 7.72 2.35 -9.02
N THR A 257 7.81 2.38 -7.70
CA THR A 257 8.63 1.43 -6.93
C THR A 257 8.16 -0.01 -7.16
N SER A 258 6.84 -0.23 -7.20
CA SER A 258 6.24 -1.54 -7.49
C SER A 258 6.60 -2.03 -8.90
N LEU A 259 6.56 -1.16 -9.92
CA LEU A 259 7.00 -1.49 -11.27
C LEU A 259 8.51 -1.83 -11.29
N LYS A 260 9.34 -1.03 -10.63
CA LYS A 260 10.79 -1.29 -10.53
C LYS A 260 11.09 -2.61 -9.81
N ALA A 261 10.33 -2.94 -8.77
CA ALA A 261 10.44 -4.22 -8.07
C ALA A 261 10.08 -5.42 -8.96
N LEU A 262 9.06 -5.28 -9.84
CA LEU A 262 8.71 -6.29 -10.85
C LEU A 262 9.81 -6.50 -11.89
N THR A 263 10.51 -5.42 -12.28
CA THR A 263 11.51 -5.42 -13.36
C THR A 263 12.96 -5.51 -12.85
N PHE A 264 13.15 -5.57 -11.56
CA PHE A 264 14.47 -5.60 -10.92
C PHE A 264 15.35 -6.76 -11.41
N SER A 265 16.60 -6.47 -11.77
CA SER A 265 17.54 -7.44 -12.34
C SER A 265 18.31 -8.25 -11.30
N GLY A 266 18.17 -7.96 -10.01
CA GLY A 266 18.83 -8.70 -8.93
C GLY A 266 18.44 -10.16 -8.89
N THR A 267 19.26 -10.99 -8.25
CA THR A 267 19.17 -12.44 -8.27
C THR A 267 18.65 -13.07 -6.99
N GLY A 268 18.27 -12.29 -5.98
CA GLY A 268 17.79 -12.78 -4.69
C GLY A 268 16.32 -12.45 -4.41
N HIS A 269 15.83 -12.97 -3.30
CA HIS A 269 14.63 -12.45 -2.66
C HIS A 269 15.01 -11.15 -1.94
N GLU A 270 14.12 -10.14 -1.99
CA GLU A 270 14.43 -8.81 -1.44
C GLU A 270 13.28 -8.28 -0.58
N ARG A 271 13.63 -7.62 0.51
CA ARG A 271 12.74 -6.83 1.34
C ARG A 271 13.14 -5.36 1.26
N PHE A 272 12.18 -4.48 1.03
CA PHE A 272 12.42 -3.05 0.92
C PHE A 272 11.51 -2.27 1.87
N LEU A 273 12.11 -1.39 2.66
CA LEU A 273 11.39 -0.33 3.33
C LEU A 273 11.16 0.81 2.34
N VAL A 274 9.89 1.24 2.17
CA VAL A 274 9.50 2.22 1.15
C VAL A 274 8.87 3.43 1.82
N THR A 275 9.70 4.37 2.24
CA THR A 275 9.28 5.60 2.89
C THR A 275 10.07 6.79 2.35
N GLN A 276 9.40 7.93 2.17
CA GLN A 276 10.07 9.18 1.81
C GLN A 276 10.75 9.81 3.03
N GLY A 277 10.21 9.54 4.22
CA GLY A 277 10.70 10.07 5.49
C GLY A 277 9.57 10.27 6.48
N SER A 278 9.82 11.11 7.47
CA SER A 278 8.81 11.48 8.47
C SER A 278 7.84 12.51 7.93
N TYR A 279 6.64 12.54 8.48
CA TYR A 279 5.64 13.59 8.31
C TYR A 279 4.95 13.85 9.65
N ASP A 280 4.30 14.97 9.78
CA ASP A 280 3.32 15.23 10.84
C ASP A 280 2.10 16.00 10.33
N THR A 281 1.02 15.95 11.09
CA THR A 281 -0.23 16.61 10.74
C THR A 281 -0.14 18.12 10.78
N GLN A 282 0.77 18.69 11.60
CA GLN A 282 1.10 20.13 11.56
C GLN A 282 1.77 20.50 10.22
N GLU A 283 2.69 19.67 9.73
CA GLU A 283 3.32 19.90 8.43
C GLU A 283 2.31 19.90 7.28
N ILE A 284 1.33 18.97 7.31
CA ILE A 284 0.21 18.97 6.35
C ILE A 284 -0.56 20.28 6.44
N ALA A 285 -0.90 20.75 7.65
CA ALA A 285 -1.60 22.02 7.84
C ALA A 285 -0.79 23.21 7.30
N ASP A 286 0.50 23.28 7.62
CA ASP A 286 1.40 24.35 7.19
C ASP A 286 1.47 24.41 5.64
N VAL A 287 1.65 23.26 4.99
CA VAL A 287 1.71 23.13 3.53
C VAL A 287 0.42 23.66 2.89
N VAL A 288 -0.73 23.17 3.34
CA VAL A 288 -2.02 23.57 2.78
C VAL A 288 -2.30 25.05 3.02
N ARG A 289 -2.08 25.54 4.23
CA ARG A 289 -2.26 26.96 4.56
C ARG A 289 -1.36 27.90 3.76
N SER A 290 -0.18 27.45 3.36
CA SER A 290 0.75 28.26 2.56
C SER A 290 0.41 28.30 1.06
N ARG A 291 -0.30 27.30 0.54
CA ARG A 291 -0.48 27.09 -0.90
C ARG A 291 -1.92 27.25 -1.38
N LEU A 292 -2.92 26.90 -0.56
CA LEU A 292 -4.31 26.94 -0.99
C LEU A 292 -5.05 28.17 -0.46
N PRO A 293 -6.02 28.72 -1.22
CA PRO A 293 -6.79 29.90 -0.82
C PRO A 293 -7.70 29.62 0.40
N ASP A 294 -8.20 28.40 0.55
CA ASP A 294 -9.13 27.98 1.61
C ASP A 294 -8.45 27.70 2.97
N ARG A 295 -7.35 28.38 3.21
CA ARG A 295 -6.54 28.23 4.45
C ARG A 295 -7.33 28.38 5.75
N GLN A 296 -8.48 29.09 5.72
CA GLN A 296 -9.34 29.29 6.91
C GLN A 296 -10.07 27.99 7.31
N ARG A 297 -10.05 26.97 6.51
CA ARG A 297 -10.62 25.66 6.81
C ARG A 297 -9.66 24.73 7.55
N VAL A 298 -8.38 25.09 7.57
CA VAL A 298 -7.29 24.27 8.09
C VAL A 298 -6.80 24.89 9.40
N PRO A 299 -6.59 24.10 10.47
CA PRO A 299 -6.17 24.63 11.77
C PRO A 299 -4.78 25.27 11.68
N VAL A 300 -4.55 26.27 12.52
CA VAL A 300 -3.25 26.96 12.61
C VAL A 300 -2.23 26.13 13.38
N GLY A 301 -2.62 25.62 14.54
CA GLY A 301 -1.74 24.87 15.44
C GLY A 301 -0.49 25.64 15.84
N GLU A 302 0.67 25.00 15.79
CA GLU A 302 2.01 25.55 16.07
C GLU A 302 2.84 25.53 14.76
N PRO A 303 2.74 26.56 13.89
CA PRO A 303 3.42 26.56 12.59
C PRO A 303 4.93 26.31 12.70
N GLY A 304 5.46 25.44 11.87
CA GLY A 304 6.88 25.09 11.85
C GLY A 304 7.32 24.07 12.90
N LYS A 305 6.48 23.70 13.87
CA LYS A 305 6.77 22.61 14.80
C LYS A 305 6.77 21.27 14.05
N ARG A 306 7.77 20.44 14.30
CA ARG A 306 7.93 19.12 13.66
C ARG A 306 8.18 18.04 14.69
N ILE A 307 7.72 16.82 14.41
CA ILE A 307 7.89 15.67 15.29
C ILE A 307 9.20 14.92 15.04
N ALA A 308 9.95 15.25 14.01
CA ALA A 308 11.14 14.50 13.59
C ALA A 308 12.14 14.27 14.73
N ASP A 309 12.31 15.26 15.62
CA ASP A 309 13.23 15.17 16.76
C ASP A 309 12.67 14.36 17.95
N THR A 310 11.39 14.01 17.91
CA THR A 310 10.69 13.32 19.02
C THR A 310 10.29 11.89 18.68
N HIS A 311 10.54 11.44 17.45
CA HIS A 311 10.13 10.15 16.95
C HIS A 311 11.30 9.42 16.29
N TYR A 312 11.09 8.12 16.04
CA TYR A 312 11.98 7.33 15.19
C TYR A 312 11.95 7.85 13.75
N SER A 313 13.00 7.54 13.01
CA SER A 313 13.11 7.75 11.58
C SER A 313 13.20 6.43 10.81
N CYS A 314 13.29 6.52 9.49
CA CYS A 314 13.45 5.37 8.60
C CYS A 314 14.57 5.60 7.60
N ASP A 315 15.34 4.57 7.30
CA ASP A 315 16.31 4.56 6.21
C ASP A 315 15.79 3.71 5.05
N SER A 316 15.41 4.37 3.97
CA SER A 316 14.97 3.78 2.69
C SER A 316 16.06 3.85 1.60
N SER A 317 17.32 4.04 1.97
CA SER A 317 18.43 4.16 1.01
C SER A 317 18.59 2.90 0.14
N LYS A 318 18.34 1.73 0.69
CA LYS A 318 18.41 0.46 -0.06
C LYS A 318 17.48 0.45 -1.28
N VAL A 319 16.19 0.78 -1.09
CA VAL A 319 15.23 0.77 -2.21
C VAL A 319 15.58 1.81 -3.24
N GLN A 320 16.01 3.01 -2.81
CA GLN A 320 16.41 4.08 -3.73
C GLN A 320 17.63 3.68 -4.57
N GLN A 321 18.66 3.09 -3.94
CA GLN A 321 19.89 2.66 -4.63
C GLN A 321 19.65 1.47 -5.56
N MET A 322 18.95 0.43 -5.08
CA MET A 322 18.79 -0.82 -5.82
C MET A 322 17.76 -0.71 -6.94
N LEU A 323 16.66 0.03 -6.73
CA LEU A 323 15.60 0.19 -7.72
C LEU A 323 15.69 1.49 -8.53
N GLY A 324 16.61 2.40 -8.16
CA GLY A 324 16.80 3.67 -8.86
C GLY A 324 15.61 4.60 -8.75
N VAL A 325 14.86 4.56 -7.63
CA VAL A 325 13.69 5.40 -7.39
C VAL A 325 14.06 6.68 -6.65
N LYS A 326 13.27 7.73 -6.90
CA LYS A 326 13.34 9.00 -6.15
C LYS A 326 11.93 9.32 -5.69
N PHE A 327 11.81 9.86 -4.49
CA PHE A 327 10.53 10.15 -3.87
C PHE A 327 10.28 11.67 -3.83
N ARG A 328 9.05 12.05 -4.11
CA ARG A 328 8.59 13.44 -4.10
C ARG A 328 8.41 13.96 -2.66
N GLY A 329 8.48 15.27 -2.48
CA GLY A 329 8.25 15.93 -1.20
C GLY A 329 6.77 15.95 -0.82
N LEU A 330 6.47 16.18 0.47
CA LEU A 330 5.12 16.15 1.04
C LEU A 330 4.17 17.14 0.32
N GLU A 331 4.62 18.34 0.02
CA GLU A 331 3.84 19.35 -0.69
C GLU A 331 3.30 18.82 -2.04
N GLN A 332 4.14 18.13 -2.81
CA GLN A 332 3.78 17.59 -4.13
C GLN A 332 2.71 16.50 -4.05
N SER A 333 2.61 15.80 -2.92
CA SER A 333 1.60 14.79 -2.65
C SER A 333 0.31 15.38 -2.07
N ILE A 334 0.45 16.30 -1.10
CA ILE A 334 -0.67 16.79 -0.31
C ILE A 334 -1.49 17.84 -1.06
N ILE A 335 -0.89 18.75 -1.82
CA ILE A 335 -1.65 19.82 -2.48
C ILE A 335 -2.65 19.27 -3.51
N PRO A 336 -2.28 18.39 -4.47
CA PRO A 336 -3.24 17.83 -5.39
C PRO A 336 -4.33 16.98 -4.69
N LEU A 337 -3.98 16.28 -3.61
CA LEU A 337 -4.93 15.54 -2.81
C LEU A 337 -5.91 16.48 -2.11
N ALA A 338 -5.45 17.57 -1.51
CA ALA A 338 -6.31 18.54 -0.82
C ALA A 338 -7.30 19.20 -1.78
N GLU A 339 -6.87 19.59 -2.99
CA GLU A 339 -7.74 20.10 -4.04
C GLU A 339 -8.82 19.08 -4.41
N GLN A 340 -8.44 17.82 -4.62
CA GLN A 340 -9.40 16.74 -4.92
C GLN A 340 -10.41 16.53 -3.79
N LEU A 341 -9.98 16.59 -2.53
CA LEU A 341 -10.86 16.40 -1.36
C LEU A 341 -11.86 17.55 -1.20
N TYR A 342 -11.43 18.80 -1.42
CA TYR A 342 -12.33 19.95 -1.42
C TYR A 342 -13.34 19.91 -2.58
N ASP A 343 -12.91 19.48 -3.76
CA ASP A 343 -13.82 19.26 -4.90
C ASP A 343 -14.88 18.19 -4.60
N MET A 344 -14.49 17.13 -3.89
CA MET A 344 -15.42 16.07 -3.49
C MET A 344 -16.42 16.53 -2.42
N GLU A 345 -16.02 17.41 -1.52
CA GLU A 345 -16.93 17.97 -0.50
C GLU A 345 -17.96 18.92 -1.12
N GLY A 346 -17.57 19.68 -2.16
CA GLY A 346 -18.46 20.62 -2.87
C GLY A 346 -19.50 19.97 -3.79
N ARG A 347 -19.42 18.66 -3.98
CA ARG A 347 -20.35 17.85 -4.78
C ARG A 347 -21.46 17.26 -3.93
#